data_68d186455015ae63841a976499d384d4
#
_entry.id   68d186455015ae63841a976499d384d4
#
_cell.length_a   1.000
_cell.length_b   1.000
_cell.length_c   1.000
_cell.angle_alpha   90.00
_cell.angle_beta   90.00
_cell.angle_gamma   90.00
#
_symmetry.space_group_name_H-M   'P 1'
#
loop_
_entity.id
_entity.type
_entity.pdbx_description
1 polymer ?
#
loop_
_entity_poly.entity_id
_entity_poly.type
_entity_poly.pdbx_seq_one_letter_code
_entity_poly.pdbx_strand_id
1 'polypeptide(L)'
;LGYVSGKTVLVTGGGGSIGSELCRQLVKHNPKCLIIFDIYENSAYDIQQELKMNCPYANVVTLIGSIRNNTRLEWIFSHYRPDIVYHAAAHKHVPLMEGSPNEAVKNNVAGTWNLARMADKYNTKRFVMISTDKAVNPTNIMGATKRICEMIIQYYNGVSNTEFVAVRFGNVLGSNGSVIPLFKKQIAAG
;
A
#
# COMPACT_ATOMS: atom_id res chain seq x y z
N LEU A 1 -5.15 -16.71 7.99
CA LEU A 1 -4.99 -16.25 6.59
C LEU A 1 -4.39 -17.39 5.70
N GLY A 2 -5.05 -18.58 5.70
CA GLY A 2 -4.54 -19.76 4.96
C GLY A 2 -4.29 -19.52 3.46
N TYR A 3 -4.96 -18.55 2.85
CA TYR A 3 -4.78 -18.20 1.44
C TYR A 3 -3.44 -17.51 1.12
N VAL A 4 -2.69 -17.05 2.13
CA VAL A 4 -1.35 -16.42 1.97
C VAL A 4 -0.23 -17.46 1.93
N SER A 5 -0.45 -18.62 2.55
CA SER A 5 0.57 -19.67 2.66
C SER A 5 1.05 -20.13 1.29
N GLY A 6 2.36 -20.18 1.10
CA GLY A 6 3.01 -20.56 -0.15
C GLY A 6 2.83 -19.59 -1.33
N LYS A 7 2.31 -18.36 -1.09
CA LYS A 7 2.07 -17.34 -2.11
C LYS A 7 3.14 -16.26 -2.13
N THR A 8 3.38 -15.69 -3.29
CA THR A 8 4.17 -14.47 -3.41
C THR A 8 3.26 -13.27 -3.16
N VAL A 9 3.59 -12.48 -2.15
CA VAL A 9 2.77 -11.34 -1.69
C VAL A 9 3.55 -10.04 -1.86
N LEU A 10 2.97 -9.07 -2.55
CA LEU A 10 3.52 -7.73 -2.72
C LEU A 10 2.76 -6.74 -1.81
N VAL A 11 3.49 -6.01 -0.98
CA VAL A 11 2.95 -4.90 -0.17
C VAL A 11 3.56 -3.59 -0.64
N THR A 12 2.76 -2.72 -1.26
CA THR A 12 3.21 -1.38 -1.63
C THR A 12 2.95 -0.39 -0.51
N GLY A 13 3.84 0.58 -0.30
CA GLY A 13 3.83 1.41 0.89
C GLY A 13 4.17 0.61 2.16
N GLY A 14 5.01 -0.43 1.98
CA GLY A 14 5.33 -1.40 3.02
C GLY A 14 6.12 -0.84 4.21
N GLY A 15 6.78 0.31 4.06
CA GLY A 15 7.42 1.06 5.15
C GLY A 15 6.46 1.97 5.92
N GLY A 16 5.26 2.25 5.40
CA GLY A 16 4.24 3.05 6.08
C GLY A 16 3.59 2.32 7.25
N SER A 17 2.82 3.06 8.09
CA SER A 17 2.18 2.49 9.29
C SER A 17 1.29 1.27 8.99
N ILE A 18 0.46 1.36 7.96
CA ILE A 18 -0.43 0.25 7.57
C ILE A 18 0.35 -0.85 6.85
N GLY A 19 1.23 -0.47 5.90
CA GLY A 19 2.00 -1.44 5.12
C GLY A 19 2.95 -2.28 5.98
N SER A 20 3.63 -1.66 6.95
CA SER A 20 4.52 -2.38 7.86
C SER A 20 3.77 -3.35 8.76
N GLU A 21 2.58 -2.95 9.26
CA GLU A 21 1.75 -3.85 10.06
C GLU A 21 1.21 -5.01 9.21
N LEU A 22 0.79 -4.75 7.97
CA LEU A 22 0.44 -5.83 7.04
C LEU A 22 1.61 -6.80 6.86
N CYS A 23 2.84 -6.29 6.67
CA CYS A 23 4.03 -7.15 6.55
C CYS A 23 4.25 -8.02 7.79
N ARG A 24 4.10 -7.44 9.01
CA ARG A 24 4.21 -8.20 10.29
C ARG A 24 3.16 -9.31 10.41
N GLN A 25 1.95 -9.05 9.98
CA GLN A 25 0.89 -10.05 10.02
C GLN A 25 1.06 -11.12 8.94
N LEU A 26 1.37 -10.70 7.72
CA LEU A 26 1.48 -11.61 6.57
C LEU A 26 2.64 -12.60 6.72
N VAL A 27 3.80 -12.17 7.25
CA VAL A 27 4.98 -13.02 7.41
C VAL A 27 4.70 -14.24 8.29
N LYS A 28 3.82 -14.12 9.28
CA LYS A 28 3.41 -15.21 10.19
C LYS A 28 2.64 -16.34 9.50
N HIS A 29 2.19 -16.12 8.28
CA HIS A 29 1.40 -17.09 7.50
C HIS A 29 2.20 -17.80 6.42
N ASN A 30 3.53 -17.85 6.55
CA ASN A 30 4.46 -18.56 5.68
C ASN A 30 4.24 -18.29 4.18
N PRO A 31 4.30 -17.02 3.72
CA PRO A 31 4.30 -16.72 2.30
C PRO A 31 5.54 -17.34 1.64
N LYS A 32 5.43 -17.73 0.37
CA LYS A 32 6.59 -18.15 -0.43
C LYS A 32 7.63 -17.03 -0.54
N CYS A 33 7.15 -15.79 -0.68
CA CYS A 33 7.96 -14.58 -0.70
C CYS A 33 7.08 -13.40 -0.28
N LEU A 34 7.56 -12.58 0.65
CA LEU A 34 6.96 -11.30 1.02
C LEU A 34 7.80 -10.17 0.43
N ILE A 35 7.21 -9.38 -0.47
CA ILE A 35 7.87 -8.27 -1.14
C ILE A 35 7.40 -6.97 -0.50
N ILE A 36 8.31 -6.23 0.10
CA ILE A 36 8.11 -4.88 0.63
C ILE A 36 8.52 -3.90 -0.46
N PHE A 37 7.59 -3.10 -0.96
CA PHE A 37 7.86 -2.09 -1.98
C PHE A 37 7.49 -0.71 -1.48
N ASP A 38 8.48 0.17 -1.37
CA ASP A 38 8.29 1.53 -0.88
C ASP A 38 9.20 2.52 -1.63
N ILE A 39 8.80 3.78 -1.67
CA ILE A 39 9.63 4.86 -2.19
C ILE A 39 10.63 5.37 -1.15
N TYR A 40 10.30 5.21 0.14
CA TYR A 40 11.10 5.71 1.25
C TYR A 40 11.97 4.59 1.84
N GLU A 41 13.27 4.67 1.54
CA GLU A 41 14.22 3.60 1.85
C GLU A 41 14.37 3.34 3.36
N ASN A 42 14.41 4.38 4.20
CA ASN A 42 14.67 4.21 5.63
C ASN A 42 13.58 3.37 6.30
N SER A 43 12.31 3.70 6.10
CA SER A 43 11.21 2.93 6.70
C SER A 43 11.07 1.53 6.08
N ALA A 44 11.43 1.35 4.81
CA ALA A 44 11.48 0.03 4.20
C ALA A 44 12.62 -0.82 4.79
N TYR A 45 13.77 -0.22 5.07
CA TYR A 45 14.88 -0.87 5.75
C TYR A 45 14.52 -1.27 7.19
N ASP A 46 13.89 -0.36 7.95
CA ASP A 46 13.52 -0.62 9.34
C ASP A 46 12.61 -1.85 9.46
N ILE A 47 11.53 -1.90 8.66
CA ILE A 47 10.64 -3.07 8.68
C ILE A 47 11.34 -4.34 8.18
N GLN A 48 12.24 -4.24 7.21
CA GLN A 48 13.02 -5.40 6.77
C GLN A 48 13.88 -5.96 7.90
N GLN A 49 14.61 -5.11 8.64
CA GLN A 49 15.45 -5.54 9.76
C GLN A 49 14.61 -6.18 10.88
N GLU A 50 13.50 -5.53 11.22
CA GLU A 50 12.55 -6.07 12.20
C GLU A 50 12.07 -7.48 11.84
N LEU A 51 11.65 -7.69 10.58
CA LEU A 51 11.17 -8.98 10.12
C LEU A 51 12.28 -10.03 10.07
N LYS A 52 13.50 -9.66 9.68
CA LYS A 52 14.66 -10.59 9.72
C LYS A 52 14.99 -11.04 11.12
N MET A 53 14.90 -10.16 12.12
CA MET A 53 15.13 -10.52 13.53
C MET A 53 14.02 -11.42 14.09
N ASN A 54 12.76 -11.08 13.81
CA ASN A 54 11.62 -11.77 14.41
C ASN A 54 11.19 -13.04 13.64
N CYS A 55 11.51 -13.12 12.35
CA CYS A 55 11.14 -14.21 11.46
C CYS A 55 12.32 -14.59 10.54
N PRO A 56 13.44 -15.09 11.07
CA PRO A 56 14.69 -15.26 10.32
C PRO A 56 14.59 -16.23 9.14
N TYR A 57 13.62 -17.14 9.15
CA TYR A 57 13.41 -18.11 8.07
C TYR A 57 12.45 -17.62 6.97
N ALA A 58 11.87 -16.44 7.14
CA ALA A 58 10.95 -15.88 6.15
C ALA A 58 11.71 -15.32 4.94
N ASN A 59 11.23 -15.63 3.75
CA ASN A 59 11.76 -15.05 2.52
C ASN A 59 11.15 -13.65 2.32
N VAL A 60 11.89 -12.62 2.77
CA VAL A 60 11.49 -11.21 2.69
C VAL A 60 12.42 -10.48 1.73
N VAL A 61 11.84 -9.86 0.71
CA VAL A 61 12.53 -9.04 -0.29
C VAL A 61 12.08 -7.60 -0.14
N THR A 62 13.03 -6.67 -0.07
CA THR A 62 12.73 -5.23 -0.01
C THR A 62 13.21 -4.55 -1.29
N LEU A 63 12.30 -3.84 -1.93
CA LEU A 63 12.51 -3.14 -3.18
C LEU A 63 12.16 -1.66 -3.03
N ILE A 64 13.05 -0.79 -3.49
CA ILE A 64 12.83 0.65 -3.48
C ILE A 64 12.35 1.12 -4.85
N GLY A 65 11.32 1.96 -4.84
CA GLY A 65 10.78 2.56 -6.04
C GLY A 65 9.38 3.16 -5.85
N SER A 66 8.91 3.84 -6.88
CA SER A 66 7.61 4.50 -6.90
C SER A 66 6.58 3.70 -7.70
N ILE A 67 5.35 3.62 -7.21
CA ILE A 67 4.19 3.08 -7.97
C ILE A 67 3.87 3.89 -9.23
N ARG A 68 4.43 5.09 -9.36
CA ARG A 68 4.32 5.91 -10.57
C ARG A 68 5.24 5.44 -11.70
N ASN A 69 6.26 4.63 -11.38
CA ASN A 69 7.24 4.15 -12.36
C ASN A 69 6.81 2.81 -12.98
N ASN A 70 6.23 2.89 -14.17
CA ASN A 70 5.75 1.72 -14.91
C ASN A 70 6.85 0.70 -15.22
N THR A 71 8.05 1.14 -15.59
CA THR A 71 9.17 0.24 -15.88
C THR A 71 9.57 -0.56 -14.63
N ARG A 72 9.61 0.11 -13.47
CA ARG A 72 9.91 -0.55 -12.20
C ARG A 72 8.83 -1.56 -11.81
N LEU A 73 7.56 -1.19 -11.96
CA LEU A 73 6.43 -2.11 -11.70
C LEU A 73 6.44 -3.29 -12.67
N GLU A 74 6.64 -3.06 -13.95
CA GLU A 74 6.76 -4.10 -14.97
C GLU A 74 7.84 -5.13 -14.59
N TRP A 75 9.02 -4.65 -14.18
CA TRP A 75 10.10 -5.52 -13.72
C TRP A 75 9.70 -6.34 -12.49
N ILE A 76 9.06 -5.73 -11.49
CA ILE A 76 8.62 -6.42 -10.28
C ILE A 76 7.61 -7.51 -10.62
N PHE A 77 6.59 -7.19 -11.40
CA PHE A 77 5.53 -8.14 -11.73
C PHE A 77 6.01 -9.26 -12.67
N SER A 78 6.87 -8.96 -13.64
CA SER A 78 7.44 -9.98 -14.54
C SER A 78 8.37 -10.95 -13.79
N HIS A 79 9.18 -10.45 -12.86
CA HIS A 79 10.17 -11.23 -12.13
C HIS A 79 9.57 -12.05 -10.99
N TYR A 80 8.74 -11.42 -10.15
CA TYR A 80 8.21 -12.06 -8.94
C TYR A 80 6.84 -12.70 -9.10
N ARG A 81 6.05 -12.29 -10.10
CA ARG A 81 4.70 -12.80 -10.34
C ARG A 81 3.85 -12.83 -9.07
N PRO A 82 3.56 -11.69 -8.42
CA PRO A 82 2.83 -11.68 -7.17
C PRO A 82 1.44 -12.33 -7.31
N ASP A 83 1.15 -13.30 -6.46
CA ASP A 83 -0.20 -13.90 -6.36
C ASP A 83 -1.18 -12.94 -5.70
N ILE A 84 -0.69 -12.13 -4.74
CA ILE A 84 -1.51 -11.23 -3.93
C ILE A 84 -0.80 -9.88 -3.85
N VAL A 85 -1.56 -8.80 -4.02
CA VAL A 85 -1.09 -7.41 -3.85
C VAL A 85 -1.90 -6.75 -2.74
N TYR A 86 -1.21 -6.20 -1.75
CA TYR A 86 -1.76 -5.24 -0.79
C TYR A 86 -1.24 -3.86 -1.12
N HIS A 87 -2.14 -2.99 -1.56
CA HIS A 87 -1.79 -1.64 -1.99
C HIS A 87 -2.08 -0.62 -0.89
N ALA A 88 -1.04 -0.28 -0.10
CA ALA A 88 -1.10 0.72 0.96
C ALA A 88 -0.30 2.02 0.65
N ALA A 89 0.36 2.10 -0.51
CA ALA A 89 1.06 3.30 -0.93
C ALA A 89 0.08 4.42 -1.32
N ALA A 90 0.11 5.54 -0.61
CA ALA A 90 -0.69 6.73 -0.93
C ALA A 90 -0.15 7.98 -0.21
N HIS A 91 -0.37 9.16 -0.81
CA HIS A 91 -0.31 10.42 -0.08
C HIS A 91 -1.63 10.62 0.69
N LYS A 92 -1.55 10.77 2.01
CA LYS A 92 -2.73 10.72 2.91
C LYS A 92 -3.00 12.01 3.69
N HIS A 93 -2.03 12.93 3.77
CA HIS A 93 -2.18 14.16 4.56
C HIS A 93 -3.02 15.19 3.84
N VAL A 94 -4.25 15.41 4.33
CA VAL A 94 -5.21 16.30 3.69
C VAL A 94 -4.66 17.70 3.47
N PRO A 95 -4.09 18.43 4.48
CA PRO A 95 -3.60 19.79 4.25
C PRO A 95 -2.47 19.88 3.22
N LEU A 96 -1.59 18.87 3.16
CA LEU A 96 -0.50 18.85 2.18
C LEU A 96 -1.02 18.59 0.76
N MET A 97 -2.07 17.80 0.62
CA MET A 97 -2.65 17.48 -0.69
C MET A 97 -3.52 18.61 -1.23
N GLU A 98 -4.11 19.43 -0.36
CA GLU A 98 -4.74 20.68 -0.79
C GLU A 98 -3.71 21.65 -1.42
N GLY A 99 -2.51 21.74 -0.85
CA GLY A 99 -1.42 22.53 -1.40
C GLY A 99 -0.69 21.87 -2.59
N SER A 100 -0.93 20.60 -2.85
CA SER A 100 -0.21 19.82 -3.88
C SER A 100 -1.13 18.83 -4.61
N PRO A 101 -2.24 19.32 -5.23
CA PRO A 101 -3.26 18.45 -5.82
C PRO A 101 -2.71 17.58 -6.96
N ASN A 102 -1.81 18.12 -7.77
CA ASN A 102 -1.20 17.38 -8.87
C ASN A 102 -0.38 16.16 -8.38
N GLU A 103 0.33 16.29 -7.27
CA GLU A 103 1.08 15.18 -6.69
C GLU A 103 0.14 14.14 -6.07
N ALA A 104 -0.99 14.56 -5.47
CA ALA A 104 -2.02 13.65 -5.01
C ALA A 104 -2.58 12.81 -6.18
N VAL A 105 -2.92 13.44 -7.31
CA VAL A 105 -3.42 12.74 -8.50
C VAL A 105 -2.35 11.81 -9.09
N LYS A 106 -1.13 12.29 -9.29
CA LYS A 106 -0.04 11.47 -9.85
C LYS A 106 0.28 10.26 -8.98
N ASN A 107 0.33 10.43 -7.67
CA ASN A 107 0.69 9.32 -6.79
C ASN A 107 -0.51 8.40 -6.55
N ASN A 108 -1.63 8.94 -6.10
CA ASN A 108 -2.77 8.11 -5.70
C ASN A 108 -3.49 7.52 -6.92
N VAL A 109 -3.88 8.37 -7.87
CA VAL A 109 -4.70 7.92 -9.02
C VAL A 109 -3.85 7.19 -10.05
N ALA A 110 -2.84 7.87 -10.62
CA ALA A 110 -2.01 7.25 -11.65
C ALA A 110 -1.20 6.06 -11.10
N GLY A 111 -0.70 6.15 -9.85
CA GLY A 111 -0.01 5.05 -9.20
C GLY A 111 -0.90 3.83 -9.00
N THR A 112 -2.15 4.00 -8.54
CA THR A 112 -3.12 2.91 -8.40
C THR A 112 -3.49 2.30 -9.75
N TRP A 113 -3.72 3.13 -10.76
CA TRP A 113 -3.97 2.67 -12.13
C TRP A 113 -2.83 1.80 -12.67
N ASN A 114 -1.59 2.27 -12.55
CA ASN A 114 -0.41 1.53 -13.00
C ASN A 114 -0.32 0.16 -12.31
N LEU A 115 -0.52 0.13 -11.00
CA LEU A 115 -0.41 -1.08 -10.21
C LEU A 115 -1.55 -2.08 -10.54
N ALA A 116 -2.79 -1.59 -10.68
CA ALA A 116 -3.94 -2.42 -11.06
C ALA A 116 -3.75 -3.03 -12.46
N ARG A 117 -3.26 -2.22 -13.42
CA ARG A 117 -2.93 -2.70 -14.78
C ARG A 117 -1.85 -3.78 -14.76
N MET A 118 -0.83 -3.68 -13.92
CA MET A 118 0.17 -4.73 -13.78
C MET A 118 -0.40 -5.99 -13.15
N ALA A 119 -1.25 -5.86 -12.13
CA ALA A 119 -1.91 -6.98 -11.50
C ALA A 119 -2.78 -7.77 -12.50
N ASP A 120 -3.55 -7.08 -13.32
CA ASP A 120 -4.35 -7.67 -14.42
C ASP A 120 -3.43 -8.35 -15.45
N LYS A 121 -2.46 -7.62 -16.01
CA LYS A 121 -1.53 -8.11 -17.04
C LYS A 121 -0.80 -9.39 -16.61
N TYR A 122 -0.45 -9.51 -15.34
CA TYR A 122 0.33 -10.62 -14.80
C TYR A 122 -0.51 -11.66 -14.06
N ASN A 123 -1.84 -11.60 -14.19
CA ASN A 123 -2.80 -12.56 -13.62
C ASN A 123 -2.62 -12.74 -12.11
N THR A 124 -2.41 -11.64 -11.37
CA THR A 124 -2.47 -11.60 -9.92
C THR A 124 -3.82 -12.13 -9.47
N LYS A 125 -3.86 -13.00 -8.46
CA LYS A 125 -5.13 -13.62 -8.03
C LYS A 125 -6.01 -12.66 -7.26
N ARG A 126 -5.37 -11.84 -6.38
CA ARG A 126 -6.08 -10.91 -5.49
C ARG A 126 -5.35 -9.59 -5.35
N PHE A 127 -6.09 -8.51 -5.45
CA PHE A 127 -5.61 -7.14 -5.25
C PHE A 127 -6.46 -6.44 -4.19
N VAL A 128 -5.85 -6.08 -3.08
CA VAL A 128 -6.52 -5.40 -1.97
C VAL A 128 -5.98 -3.98 -1.83
N MET A 129 -6.83 -2.99 -2.11
CA MET A 129 -6.46 -1.58 -1.94
C MET A 129 -6.91 -1.07 -0.59
N ILE A 130 -6.00 -0.43 0.13
CA ILE A 130 -6.32 0.33 1.34
C ILE A 130 -6.95 1.66 0.95
N SER A 131 -8.18 1.89 1.39
CA SER A 131 -8.93 3.13 1.21
C SER A 131 -9.24 3.79 2.57
N THR A 132 -10.09 4.79 2.57
CA THR A 132 -10.39 5.63 3.74
C THR A 132 -11.87 5.99 3.78
N ASP A 133 -12.39 6.30 4.97
CA ASP A 133 -13.70 6.93 5.20
C ASP A 133 -13.86 8.24 4.42
N LYS A 134 -12.75 8.97 4.20
CA LYS A 134 -12.72 10.26 3.46
C LYS A 134 -12.99 10.12 1.96
N ALA A 135 -13.03 8.90 1.43
CA ALA A 135 -13.47 8.60 0.07
C ALA A 135 -15.01 8.55 -0.07
N VAL A 136 -15.74 8.59 1.05
CA VAL A 136 -17.20 8.67 1.08
C VAL A 136 -17.60 10.15 1.01
N ASN A 137 -18.28 10.57 -0.06
CA ASN A 137 -18.65 11.98 -0.29
C ASN A 137 -17.46 12.93 -0.05
N PRO A 138 -16.39 12.84 -0.83
CA PRO A 138 -15.15 13.52 -0.54
C PRO A 138 -15.31 15.05 -0.62
N THR A 139 -14.81 15.74 0.41
CA THR A 139 -14.80 17.20 0.53
C THR A 139 -13.39 17.80 0.41
N ASN A 140 -12.41 16.97 0.09
CA ASN A 140 -11.01 17.36 -0.04
C ASN A 140 -10.31 16.56 -1.14
N ILE A 141 -9.18 17.10 -1.63
CA ILE A 141 -8.40 16.51 -2.74
C ILE A 141 -7.96 15.07 -2.43
N MET A 142 -7.45 14.82 -1.24
CA MET A 142 -6.98 13.47 -0.86
C MET A 142 -8.15 12.46 -0.91
N GLY A 143 -9.29 12.80 -0.31
CA GLY A 143 -10.50 11.96 -0.35
C GLY A 143 -11.00 11.74 -1.79
N ALA A 144 -11.02 12.79 -2.62
CA ALA A 144 -11.41 12.70 -4.03
C ALA A 144 -10.48 11.76 -4.81
N THR A 145 -9.15 11.86 -4.62
CA THR A 145 -8.22 10.93 -5.27
C THR A 145 -8.43 9.48 -4.83
N LYS A 146 -8.71 9.24 -3.55
CA LYS A 146 -9.02 7.89 -3.05
C LYS A 146 -10.34 7.35 -3.60
N ARG A 147 -11.34 8.21 -3.77
CA ARG A 147 -12.60 7.83 -4.44
C ARG A 147 -12.37 7.41 -5.89
N ILE A 148 -11.55 8.14 -6.63
CA ILE A 148 -11.16 7.75 -8.00
C ILE A 148 -10.41 6.42 -8.00
N CYS A 149 -9.51 6.19 -7.02
CA CYS A 149 -8.84 4.90 -6.88
C CYS A 149 -9.84 3.74 -6.68
N GLU A 150 -10.89 3.94 -5.86
CA GLU A 150 -11.94 2.93 -5.69
C GLU A 150 -12.69 2.65 -7.00
N MET A 151 -12.94 3.69 -7.82
CA MET A 151 -13.56 3.50 -9.14
C MET A 151 -12.65 2.69 -10.07
N ILE A 152 -11.34 2.91 -10.03
CA ILE A 152 -10.34 2.10 -10.76
C ILE A 152 -10.43 0.64 -10.33
N ILE A 153 -10.47 0.37 -9.02
CA ILE A 153 -10.58 -0.98 -8.46
C ILE A 153 -11.89 -1.65 -8.90
N GLN A 154 -13.01 -0.93 -8.86
CA GLN A 154 -14.31 -1.42 -9.33
C GLN A 154 -14.28 -1.75 -10.83
N TYR A 155 -13.67 -0.88 -11.65
CA TYR A 155 -13.53 -1.13 -13.08
C TYR A 155 -12.75 -2.42 -13.34
N TYR A 156 -11.57 -2.59 -12.76
CA TYR A 156 -10.77 -3.79 -12.95
C TYR A 156 -11.45 -5.04 -12.40
N ASN A 157 -12.18 -4.95 -11.30
CA ASN A 157 -12.96 -6.08 -10.78
C ASN A 157 -14.05 -6.56 -11.75
N GLY A 158 -14.55 -5.67 -12.62
CA GLY A 158 -15.55 -6.02 -13.64
C GLY A 158 -14.99 -6.59 -14.93
N VAL A 159 -13.71 -6.37 -15.25
CA VAL A 159 -13.11 -6.73 -16.55
C VAL A 159 -11.93 -7.71 -16.44
N SER A 160 -11.35 -7.89 -15.27
CA SER A 160 -10.17 -8.73 -15.01
C SER A 160 -10.53 -10.05 -14.37
N ASN A 161 -9.65 -11.04 -14.52
CA ASN A 161 -9.72 -12.29 -13.75
C ASN A 161 -9.14 -12.16 -12.33
N THR A 162 -8.52 -11.02 -12.00
CA THR A 162 -8.03 -10.69 -10.66
C THR A 162 -9.20 -10.25 -9.79
N GLU A 163 -9.29 -10.76 -8.57
CA GLU A 163 -10.24 -10.26 -7.56
C GLU A 163 -9.73 -8.94 -7.00
N PHE A 164 -10.39 -7.83 -7.34
CA PHE A 164 -10.05 -6.50 -6.86
C PHE A 164 -10.99 -6.06 -5.74
N VAL A 165 -10.42 -5.68 -4.60
CA VAL A 165 -11.16 -5.26 -3.40
C VAL A 165 -10.59 -3.95 -2.87
N ALA A 166 -11.46 -3.03 -2.45
CA ALA A 166 -11.10 -1.83 -1.69
C ALA A 166 -11.62 -1.95 -0.25
N VAL A 167 -10.74 -1.71 0.74
CA VAL A 167 -11.09 -1.75 2.16
C VAL A 167 -11.02 -0.34 2.72
N ARG A 168 -12.13 0.15 3.29
CA ARG A 168 -12.21 1.46 3.96
C ARG A 168 -12.09 1.31 5.47
N PHE A 169 -11.35 2.22 6.09
CA PHE A 169 -11.36 2.41 7.54
C PHE A 169 -11.08 3.88 7.88
N GLY A 170 -11.41 4.26 9.11
CA GLY A 170 -11.17 5.60 9.63
C GLY A 170 -9.74 5.82 10.11
N ASN A 171 -9.57 6.72 11.07
CA ASN A 171 -8.25 7.04 11.61
C ASN A 171 -7.70 5.88 12.45
N VAL A 172 -6.46 5.50 12.15
CA VAL A 172 -5.73 4.47 12.91
C VAL A 172 -4.97 5.13 14.04
N LEU A 173 -5.27 4.71 15.28
CA LEU A 173 -4.62 5.23 16.48
C LEU A 173 -3.10 4.97 16.42
N GLY A 174 -2.31 6.01 16.75
CA GLY A 174 -0.85 5.89 16.83
C GLY A 174 -0.12 5.78 15.49
N SER A 175 -0.82 5.92 14.34
CA SER A 175 -0.15 5.92 13.04
C SER A 175 0.70 7.20 12.84
N ASN A 176 1.80 7.07 12.07
CA ASN A 176 2.69 8.19 11.77
C ASN A 176 1.93 9.37 11.15
N GLY A 177 2.15 10.58 11.73
CA GLY A 177 1.47 11.80 11.31
C GLY A 177 -0.03 11.83 11.66
N SER A 178 -0.51 10.96 12.56
CA SER A 178 -1.88 11.03 13.10
C SER A 178 -1.99 12.07 14.22
N VAL A 179 -3.23 12.44 14.56
CA VAL A 179 -3.53 13.48 15.54
C VAL A 179 -3.01 13.16 16.95
N ILE A 180 -3.00 11.89 17.36
CA ILE A 180 -2.56 11.50 18.71
C ILE A 180 -1.08 11.79 18.98
N PRO A 181 -0.11 11.38 18.13
CA PRO A 181 1.27 11.79 18.27
C PRO A 181 1.46 13.31 18.25
N LEU A 182 0.68 14.03 17.45
CA LEU A 182 0.72 15.50 17.41
C LEU A 182 0.27 16.10 18.75
N PHE A 183 -0.87 15.67 19.29
CA PHE A 183 -1.38 16.14 20.58
C PHE A 183 -0.42 15.83 21.72
N LYS A 184 0.18 14.63 21.76
CA LYS A 184 1.22 14.31 22.75
C LYS A 184 2.39 15.26 22.71
N LYS A 185 2.88 15.64 21.50
CA LYS A 185 3.95 16.62 21.33
C LYS A 185 3.52 18.02 21.78
N GLN A 186 2.30 18.44 21.45
CA GLN A 186 1.76 19.75 21.87
C GLN A 186 1.62 19.83 23.38
N ILE A 187 1.07 18.79 24.03
CA ILE A 187 0.95 18.72 25.49
C ILE A 187 2.33 18.75 26.16
N ALA A 188 3.32 18.05 25.60
CA ALA A 188 4.68 18.05 26.15
C ALA A 188 5.43 19.38 25.96
N ALA A 189 5.00 20.21 25.03
CA ALA A 189 5.59 21.51 24.75
C ALA A 189 4.93 22.69 25.51
N GLY A 190 3.81 22.44 26.23
CA GLY A 190 3.01 23.42 27.02
C GLY A 190 1.85 23.93 26.20
#